data_4a2765e45513c05e69f0bfcdea219e8a
#
_entry.id   4a2765e45513c05e69f0bfcdea219e8a
#
_cell.length_a   1.000
_cell.length_b   1.000
_cell.length_c   1.000
_cell.angle_alpha   90.00
_cell.angle_beta   90.00
_cell.angle_gamma   90.00
#
_symmetry.space_group_name_H-M   'P 1'
#
loop_
_entity.id
_entity.type
_entity.pdbx_description
1 polymer ?
#
loop_
_entity_poly.entity_id
_entity_poly.type
_entity_poly.pdbx_seq_one_letter_code
_entity_poly.pdbx_strand_id
1 'polypeptide(L)'
;MVKGDIKKLKFESFYDSESNNEVIRLTPTDILCHRNYFYQKCFTNDGKKLIFAAEFDCNRNYYLMDLVTQTAKQLTEGAGDNTFGGFLSPDDNYLFYVKNEKHLQRVDLTTLEEVTIYTVPDNWVGYGTWVANTDCTEIVGIEISKTDWTPLSDWKIFLEFYHKNPRCRLITIDLETGNAEVILDRNTWLGHPIFRPNNNDTIAFCHEGPHDLVDARMWMINRDGTNERKVHEHQLGESCTHEFWIPDGSALAYVSYMKGQQQRYIRKYNPDTDEDSLVMEMPACSHLMSNHNGILYVGDGSGSPVDVKDTCSYKIENDPWIYILSSKNKKIHKLVKHNSSWRVQKGDRQVTHPHPSFSPDNKYVLYSCDAEGEPALYMAKIPEEILTQQ
;
A
#
# COMPACT_ATOMS: atom_id res chain seq x y z
N MET A 1 16.75 -4.96 20.78
CA MET A 1 15.50 -5.60 21.24
C MET A 1 15.41 -6.98 20.62
N VAL A 2 14.73 -7.91 21.28
CA VAL A 2 14.49 -9.25 20.77
C VAL A 2 13.00 -9.47 20.55
N LYS A 3 12.64 -10.47 19.77
CA LYS A 3 11.26 -10.86 19.48
C LYS A 3 10.47 -11.09 20.77
N GLY A 4 9.33 -10.46 20.91
CA GLY A 4 8.50 -10.47 22.11
C GLY A 4 8.73 -9.31 23.08
N ASP A 5 9.83 -8.58 22.96
CA ASP A 5 10.05 -7.39 23.79
C ASP A 5 8.94 -6.35 23.57
N ILE A 6 8.57 -5.69 24.68
CA ILE A 6 7.55 -4.65 24.69
C ILE A 6 8.20 -3.29 24.96
N LYS A 7 8.01 -2.38 24.04
CA LYS A 7 8.41 -0.97 24.17
C LYS A 7 7.22 -0.13 24.53
N LYS A 8 7.34 0.73 25.53
CA LYS A 8 6.35 1.74 25.84
C LYS A 8 6.50 2.90 24.84
N LEU A 9 5.40 3.30 24.27
CA LEU A 9 5.29 4.47 23.40
C LEU A 9 4.70 5.64 24.20
N LYS A 10 4.92 6.85 23.70
CA LYS A 10 4.32 8.07 24.22
C LYS A 10 3.54 8.72 23.09
N PHE A 11 2.24 8.60 23.14
CA PHE A 11 1.37 9.29 22.19
C PHE A 11 1.29 10.77 22.55
N GLU A 12 1.33 11.63 21.53
CA GLU A 12 1.23 13.07 21.71
C GLU A 12 0.13 13.62 20.80
N SER A 13 -0.87 14.27 21.43
CA SER A 13 -1.98 14.89 20.71
C SER A 13 -1.72 16.38 20.52
N PHE A 14 -2.02 16.87 19.34
CA PHE A 14 -1.95 18.28 18.99
C PHE A 14 -3.03 18.60 17.93
N TYR A 15 -3.20 19.88 17.63
CA TYR A 15 -4.09 20.34 16.58
C TYR A 15 -3.28 20.82 15.38
N ASP A 16 -3.65 20.37 14.18
CA ASP A 16 -3.09 20.91 12.95
C ASP A 16 -3.37 22.42 12.85
N SER A 17 -2.34 23.22 12.60
CA SER A 17 -2.42 24.68 12.68
C SER A 17 -3.31 25.32 11.60
N GLU A 18 -3.59 24.63 10.52
CA GLU A 18 -4.37 25.16 9.40
C GLU A 18 -5.79 24.59 9.36
N SER A 19 -5.97 23.29 9.58
CA SER A 19 -7.30 22.65 9.60
C SER A 19 -7.97 22.66 10.97
N ASN A 20 -7.20 22.86 12.04
CA ASN A 20 -7.62 22.74 13.44
C ASN A 20 -8.19 21.35 13.78
N ASN A 21 -7.82 20.31 13.03
CA ASN A 21 -8.17 18.93 13.33
C ASN A 21 -7.18 18.33 14.33
N GLU A 22 -7.70 17.45 15.19
CA GLU A 22 -6.91 16.72 16.17
C GLU A 22 -6.03 15.67 15.46
N VAL A 23 -4.74 15.66 15.82
CA VAL A 23 -3.74 14.70 15.34
C VAL A 23 -3.08 14.06 16.54
N ILE A 24 -2.88 12.74 16.47
CA ILE A 24 -2.15 11.97 17.48
C ILE A 24 -0.89 11.42 16.82
N ARG A 25 0.29 11.84 17.30
CA ARG A 25 1.54 11.18 16.93
C ARG A 25 1.72 9.92 17.77
N LEU A 26 1.91 8.79 17.10
CA LEU A 26 1.95 7.46 17.73
C LEU A 26 3.37 6.97 18.03
N THR A 27 4.37 7.46 17.26
CA THR A 27 5.76 7.01 17.37
C THR A 27 6.71 8.20 17.52
N PRO A 28 7.92 7.99 18.06
CA PRO A 28 8.92 9.04 18.15
C PRO A 28 9.39 9.49 16.76
N THR A 29 9.94 10.72 16.67
CA THR A 29 10.45 11.34 15.44
C THR A 29 11.97 11.28 15.31
N ASP A 30 12.65 10.66 16.24
CA ASP A 30 14.10 10.41 16.24
C ASP A 30 14.44 8.94 15.87
N ILE A 31 13.41 8.15 15.56
CA ILE A 31 13.53 6.73 15.17
C ILE A 31 12.67 6.50 13.96
N LEU A 32 13.23 5.93 12.89
CA LEU A 32 12.48 5.59 11.69
C LEU A 32 11.36 4.60 12.03
N CYS A 33 10.13 5.04 11.86
CA CYS A 33 8.91 4.24 11.99
C CYS A 33 8.01 4.51 10.80
N HIS A 34 7.51 3.47 10.13
CA HIS A 34 6.60 3.64 9.01
C HIS A 34 5.52 2.55 8.97
N ARG A 35 4.44 2.83 8.29
CA ARG A 35 3.39 1.86 8.02
C ARG A 35 3.72 1.01 6.79
N ASN A 36 2.95 -0.07 6.58
CA ASN A 36 2.95 -0.86 5.35
C ASN A 36 2.30 -0.11 4.17
N TYR A 37 2.25 -0.75 3.01
CA TYR A 37 1.66 -0.16 1.80
C TYR A 37 0.16 0.11 1.98
N PHE A 38 -0.38 1.15 1.34
CA PHE A 38 -1.68 1.74 1.66
C PHE A 38 -2.88 0.78 1.62
N TYR A 39 -2.89 -0.23 0.73
CA TYR A 39 -3.97 -1.21 0.63
C TYR A 39 -3.76 -2.47 1.47
N GLN A 40 -2.59 -2.67 2.05
CA GLN A 40 -2.33 -3.82 2.89
C GLN A 40 -2.92 -3.63 4.30
N LYS A 41 -3.54 -4.68 4.83
CA LYS A 41 -4.15 -4.63 6.15
C LYS A 41 -3.11 -4.36 7.23
N CYS A 42 -3.24 -3.23 7.93
CA CYS A 42 -2.38 -2.88 9.06
C CYS A 42 -3.10 -2.88 10.42
N PHE A 43 -4.37 -2.54 10.47
CA PHE A 43 -5.17 -2.59 11.71
C PHE A 43 -5.74 -3.99 11.97
N THR A 44 -5.86 -4.34 13.25
CA THR A 44 -6.77 -5.43 13.67
C THR A 44 -8.22 -5.06 13.42
N ASN A 45 -9.09 -6.06 13.25
CA ASN A 45 -10.50 -5.87 12.94
C ASN A 45 -11.25 -5.03 13.99
N ASP A 46 -10.83 -5.12 15.26
CA ASP A 46 -11.36 -4.31 16.35
C ASP A 46 -10.78 -2.88 16.42
N GLY A 47 -9.84 -2.55 15.56
CA GLY A 47 -9.19 -1.26 15.47
C GLY A 47 -8.29 -0.88 16.65
N LYS A 48 -8.06 -1.80 17.61
CA LYS A 48 -7.28 -1.49 18.82
C LYS A 48 -5.79 -1.67 18.65
N LYS A 49 -5.36 -2.42 17.63
CA LYS A 49 -3.95 -2.66 17.35
C LYS A 49 -3.65 -2.41 15.89
N LEU A 50 -2.37 -2.13 15.61
CA LEU A 50 -1.86 -2.04 14.23
C LEU A 50 -0.42 -2.53 14.14
N ILE A 51 -0.06 -3.05 12.96
CA ILE A 51 1.34 -3.36 12.65
C ILE A 51 2.04 -2.14 12.06
N PHE A 52 3.31 -2.02 12.35
CA PHE A 52 4.21 -1.04 11.74
C PHE A 52 5.64 -1.55 11.76
N ALA A 53 6.50 -0.94 10.96
CA ALA A 53 7.92 -1.20 10.96
C ALA A 53 8.67 -0.12 11.72
N ALA A 54 9.71 -0.47 12.47
CA ALA A 54 10.54 0.47 13.19
C ALA A 54 11.99 0.01 13.32
N GLU A 55 12.91 0.99 13.42
CA GLU A 55 14.32 0.77 13.73
C GLU A 55 14.62 1.13 15.19
N PHE A 56 13.95 0.50 16.17
CA PHE A 56 14.22 0.72 17.60
C PHE A 56 15.59 0.22 18.05
N ASP A 57 16.23 -0.58 17.23
CA ASP A 57 17.64 -0.97 17.32
C ASP A 57 18.31 -0.81 15.94
N CYS A 58 19.37 -1.53 15.66
CA CYS A 58 20.09 -1.43 14.38
C CYS A 58 19.39 -2.10 13.19
N ASN A 59 18.29 -2.82 13.40
CA ASN A 59 17.54 -3.52 12.37
C ASN A 59 16.10 -3.02 12.31
N ARG A 60 15.56 -2.93 11.09
CA ARG A 60 14.16 -2.65 10.87
C ARG A 60 13.35 -3.92 11.08
N ASN A 61 12.38 -3.87 11.99
CA ASN A 61 11.54 -5.00 12.36
C ASN A 61 10.07 -4.59 12.40
N TYR A 62 9.18 -5.58 12.32
CA TYR A 62 7.75 -5.38 12.55
C TYR A 62 7.42 -5.38 14.02
N TYR A 63 6.48 -4.53 14.38
CA TYR A 63 5.91 -4.37 15.72
C TYR A 63 4.40 -4.37 15.65
N LEU A 64 3.76 -4.92 16.69
CA LEU A 64 2.32 -4.78 16.93
C LEU A 64 2.11 -3.68 17.99
N MET A 65 1.59 -2.55 17.57
CA MET A 65 1.20 -1.45 18.47
C MET A 65 -0.16 -1.72 19.07
N ASP A 66 -0.29 -1.58 20.37
CA ASP A 66 -1.57 -1.53 21.08
C ASP A 66 -1.89 -0.07 21.38
N LEU A 67 -2.97 0.42 20.77
CA LEU A 67 -3.38 1.84 20.84
C LEU A 67 -3.95 2.22 22.21
N VAL A 68 -4.45 1.23 22.97
CA VAL A 68 -5.03 1.46 24.30
C VAL A 68 -3.94 1.57 25.36
N THR A 69 -3.01 0.62 25.36
CA THR A 69 -1.92 0.57 26.35
C THR A 69 -0.71 1.41 25.93
N GLN A 70 -0.67 1.92 24.70
CA GLN A 70 0.42 2.66 24.11
C GLN A 70 1.74 1.88 24.19
N THR A 71 1.71 0.63 23.74
CA THR A 71 2.87 -0.25 23.74
C THR A 71 3.09 -0.84 22.34
N ALA A 72 4.33 -1.19 22.02
CA ALA A 72 4.69 -1.90 20.81
C ALA A 72 5.42 -3.20 21.16
N LYS A 73 4.84 -4.35 20.75
CA LYS A 73 5.46 -5.67 20.88
C LYS A 73 6.21 -6.02 19.61
N GLN A 74 7.49 -6.36 19.73
CA GLN A 74 8.31 -6.77 18.60
C GLN A 74 7.87 -8.14 18.07
N LEU A 75 7.59 -8.22 16.76
CA LEU A 75 7.10 -9.42 16.08
C LEU A 75 8.18 -10.18 15.32
N THR A 76 9.18 -9.48 14.80
CA THR A 76 10.27 -10.05 14.00
C THR A 76 11.62 -9.63 14.56
N GLU A 77 12.68 -10.33 14.19
CA GLU A 77 14.04 -10.01 14.64
C GLU A 77 15.10 -10.31 13.58
N GLY A 78 16.31 -9.77 13.80
CA GLY A 78 17.47 -10.00 12.96
C GLY A 78 17.56 -9.06 11.77
N ALA A 79 18.63 -9.28 10.99
CA ALA A 79 18.88 -8.53 9.76
C ALA A 79 18.08 -9.12 8.59
N GLY A 80 17.90 -8.30 7.58
CA GLY A 80 17.13 -8.66 6.38
C GLY A 80 15.69 -8.22 6.52
N ASP A 81 15.18 -7.69 5.42
CA ASP A 81 14.10 -6.76 5.50
C ASP A 81 13.14 -6.89 4.31
N ASN A 82 11.87 -7.01 4.61
CA ASN A 82 10.82 -6.45 3.79
C ASN A 82 9.70 -5.93 4.69
N THR A 83 10.00 -4.88 5.43
CA THR A 83 9.07 -4.27 6.38
C THR A 83 8.02 -3.40 5.71
N PHE A 84 8.12 -3.17 4.41
CA PHE A 84 7.14 -2.39 3.67
C PHE A 84 5.94 -3.25 3.22
N GLY A 85 6.18 -4.48 2.80
CA GLY A 85 5.18 -5.38 2.22
C GLY A 85 4.46 -6.30 3.21
N GLY A 86 4.63 -6.13 4.53
CA GLY A 86 3.95 -6.98 5.51
C GLY A 86 2.51 -6.58 5.79
N PHE A 87 1.68 -7.55 6.16
CA PHE A 87 0.25 -7.33 6.42
C PHE A 87 -0.30 -8.33 7.44
N LEU A 88 -1.38 -7.92 8.11
CA LEU A 88 -2.14 -8.81 9.00
C LEU A 88 -3.03 -9.77 8.19
N SER A 89 -3.13 -11.01 8.65
CA SER A 89 -4.14 -11.94 8.14
C SER A 89 -5.56 -11.36 8.32
N PRO A 90 -6.55 -11.78 7.49
CA PRO A 90 -7.94 -11.34 7.62
C PRO A 90 -8.55 -11.57 9.01
N ASP A 91 -8.13 -12.63 9.71
CA ASP A 91 -8.60 -13.07 11.03
C ASP A 91 -7.78 -12.50 12.20
N ASP A 92 -6.77 -11.65 11.95
CA ASP A 92 -5.86 -11.06 12.94
C ASP A 92 -4.95 -12.05 13.70
N ASN A 93 -4.80 -13.27 13.22
CA ASN A 93 -3.96 -14.26 13.90
C ASN A 93 -2.49 -14.20 13.50
N TYR A 94 -2.20 -13.71 12.30
CA TYR A 94 -0.87 -13.78 11.72
C TYR A 94 -0.41 -12.45 11.12
N LEU A 95 0.91 -12.22 11.17
CA LEU A 95 1.64 -11.31 10.29
C LEU A 95 2.26 -12.12 9.15
N PHE A 96 2.04 -11.71 7.91
CA PHE A 96 2.75 -12.20 6.73
C PHE A 96 3.72 -11.14 6.19
N TYR A 97 4.89 -11.56 5.74
CA TYR A 97 5.85 -10.70 5.04
C TYR A 97 6.83 -11.53 4.23
N VAL A 98 7.45 -10.92 3.21
CA VAL A 98 8.47 -11.58 2.39
C VAL A 98 9.84 -11.08 2.82
N LYS A 99 10.63 -11.95 3.46
CA LYS A 99 11.96 -11.64 3.97
C LYS A 99 13.00 -11.79 2.87
N ASN A 100 13.82 -10.75 2.66
CA ASN A 100 14.93 -10.74 1.70
C ASN A 100 14.51 -11.07 0.26
N GLU A 101 13.30 -10.65 -0.17
CA GLU A 101 12.77 -10.97 -1.50
C GLU A 101 12.74 -12.50 -1.80
N LYS A 102 12.80 -13.32 -0.76
CA LYS A 102 13.04 -14.77 -0.88
C LYS A 102 12.09 -15.64 -0.09
N HIS A 103 11.78 -15.28 1.16
CA HIS A 103 11.07 -16.15 2.08
C HIS A 103 9.75 -15.54 2.52
N LEU A 104 8.62 -16.13 2.12
CA LEU A 104 7.32 -15.79 2.69
C LEU A 104 7.27 -16.33 4.11
N GLN A 105 7.26 -15.41 5.06
CA GLN A 105 7.19 -15.71 6.50
C GLN A 105 5.77 -15.52 7.02
N ARG A 106 5.37 -16.37 7.95
CA ARG A 106 4.19 -16.21 8.79
C ARG A 106 4.60 -16.15 10.25
N VAL A 107 4.20 -15.12 10.96
CA VAL A 107 4.41 -14.97 12.40
C VAL A 107 3.06 -15.07 13.10
N ASP A 108 2.91 -16.00 14.01
CA ASP A 108 1.74 -16.10 14.90
C ASP A 108 1.79 -14.95 15.92
N LEU A 109 0.74 -14.14 15.99
CA LEU A 109 0.73 -12.93 16.84
C LEU A 109 0.60 -13.25 18.34
N THR A 110 0.19 -14.47 18.69
CA THR A 110 0.06 -14.94 20.07
C THR A 110 1.34 -15.59 20.57
N THR A 111 1.81 -16.61 19.86
CA THR A 111 2.98 -17.40 20.25
C THR A 111 4.30 -16.79 19.81
N LEU A 112 4.27 -15.93 18.81
CA LEU A 112 5.42 -15.37 18.08
C LEU A 112 6.24 -16.42 17.32
N GLU A 113 5.70 -17.62 17.13
CA GLU A 113 6.30 -18.61 16.26
C GLU A 113 6.36 -18.05 14.83
N GLU A 114 7.53 -18.17 14.21
CA GLU A 114 7.77 -17.74 12.83
C GLU A 114 8.11 -18.94 11.97
N VAL A 115 7.37 -19.12 10.88
CA VAL A 115 7.58 -20.21 9.95
C VAL A 115 7.70 -19.69 8.52
N THR A 116 8.62 -20.29 7.76
CA THR A 116 8.71 -20.05 6.32
C THR A 116 7.66 -20.91 5.63
N ILE A 117 6.66 -20.26 5.01
CA ILE A 117 5.59 -20.92 4.25
C ILE A 117 6.09 -21.28 2.85
N TYR A 118 6.80 -20.35 2.21
CA TYR A 118 7.28 -20.54 0.85
C TYR A 118 8.66 -19.94 0.67
N THR A 119 9.48 -20.57 -0.16
CA THR A 119 10.78 -20.04 -0.58
C THR A 119 10.79 -19.86 -2.08
N VAL A 120 10.96 -18.62 -2.52
CA VAL A 120 11.12 -18.26 -3.92
C VAL A 120 12.27 -19.06 -4.54
N PRO A 121 12.10 -19.74 -5.67
CA PRO A 121 13.16 -20.50 -6.32
C PRO A 121 14.39 -19.65 -6.67
N ASP A 122 15.58 -20.27 -6.73
CA ASP A 122 16.86 -19.56 -6.85
C ASP A 122 17.03 -18.71 -8.12
N ASN A 123 16.28 -19.03 -9.16
CA ASN A 123 16.25 -18.27 -10.44
C ASN A 123 15.19 -17.17 -10.47
N TRP A 124 14.49 -16.90 -9.36
CA TRP A 124 13.47 -15.88 -9.21
C TRP A 124 13.74 -14.99 -8.01
N VAL A 125 13.09 -13.82 -8.00
CA VAL A 125 13.11 -12.84 -6.91
C VAL A 125 11.66 -12.47 -6.61
N GLY A 126 11.26 -12.51 -5.34
CA GLY A 126 9.94 -12.05 -4.91
C GLY A 126 9.85 -10.52 -5.05
N TYR A 127 8.78 -10.03 -5.66
CA TYR A 127 8.66 -8.62 -5.99
C TYR A 127 7.38 -8.01 -5.44
N GLY A 128 7.50 -6.78 -4.95
CA GLY A 128 6.38 -5.93 -4.55
C GLY A 128 5.64 -6.44 -3.32
N THR A 129 4.38 -6.07 -3.25
CA THR A 129 3.48 -6.41 -2.15
C THR A 129 2.71 -7.69 -2.46
N TRP A 130 2.65 -8.59 -1.50
CA TRP A 130 1.89 -9.83 -1.56
C TRP A 130 0.69 -9.73 -0.62
N VAL A 131 -0.42 -10.36 -0.93
CA VAL A 131 -1.63 -10.32 -0.09
C VAL A 131 -2.33 -11.68 -0.02
N ALA A 132 -3.01 -11.94 1.11
CA ALA A 132 -3.85 -13.12 1.27
C ALA A 132 -5.25 -12.91 0.66
N ASN A 133 -5.91 -14.00 0.28
CA ASN A 133 -7.33 -14.01 -0.02
C ASN A 133 -8.16 -13.86 1.27
N THR A 134 -9.47 -13.64 1.14
CA THR A 134 -10.35 -13.36 2.29
C THR A 134 -10.38 -14.49 3.31
N ASP A 135 -10.34 -15.74 2.86
CA ASP A 135 -10.39 -16.92 3.74
C ASP A 135 -9.03 -17.28 4.34
N CYS A 136 -7.98 -16.52 4.00
CA CYS A 136 -6.59 -16.78 4.45
C CYS A 136 -6.12 -18.20 4.13
N THR A 137 -6.46 -18.70 2.95
CA THR A 137 -6.04 -20.02 2.45
C THR A 137 -4.91 -19.91 1.43
N GLU A 138 -4.80 -18.76 0.74
CA GLU A 138 -3.79 -18.52 -0.27
C GLU A 138 -3.23 -17.10 -0.18
N ILE A 139 -1.99 -16.94 -0.66
CA ILE A 139 -1.36 -15.64 -0.91
C ILE A 139 -1.08 -15.53 -2.40
N VAL A 140 -1.38 -14.36 -2.98
CA VAL A 140 -0.97 -14.00 -4.34
C VAL A 140 0.29 -13.14 -4.30
N GLY A 141 1.23 -13.40 -5.23
CA GLY A 141 2.49 -12.68 -5.33
C GLY A 141 3.03 -12.61 -6.75
N ILE A 142 4.04 -11.76 -6.93
CA ILE A 142 4.80 -11.64 -8.18
C ILE A 142 6.22 -12.11 -7.94
N GLU A 143 6.75 -12.84 -8.91
CA GLU A 143 8.17 -13.17 -9.00
C GLU A 143 8.73 -12.67 -10.32
N ILE A 144 9.93 -12.09 -10.25
CA ILE A 144 10.68 -11.61 -11.41
C ILE A 144 11.89 -12.53 -11.64
N SER A 145 12.16 -12.85 -12.89
CA SER A 145 13.35 -13.62 -13.26
C SER A 145 14.62 -12.94 -12.72
N LYS A 146 15.43 -13.68 -11.99
CA LYS A 146 16.68 -13.15 -11.39
C LYS A 146 17.66 -12.62 -12.42
N THR A 147 17.64 -13.15 -13.64
CA THR A 147 18.49 -12.65 -14.76
C THR A 147 18.03 -11.29 -15.26
N ASP A 148 16.77 -10.95 -15.04
CA ASP A 148 16.18 -9.68 -15.45
C ASP A 148 16.18 -8.65 -14.33
N TRP A 149 16.11 -9.13 -13.06
CA TRP A 149 15.99 -8.27 -11.90
C TRP A 149 17.15 -7.29 -11.77
N THR A 150 16.81 -6.06 -11.45
CA THR A 150 17.74 -4.97 -11.12
C THR A 150 17.11 -4.12 -10.02
N PRO A 151 17.81 -3.85 -8.91
CA PRO A 151 17.29 -2.95 -7.87
C PRO A 151 16.95 -1.57 -8.43
N LEU A 152 15.73 -1.10 -8.17
CA LEU A 152 15.17 0.12 -8.76
C LEU A 152 15.59 1.35 -7.93
N SER A 153 16.81 1.82 -8.09
CA SER A 153 17.39 2.90 -7.28
C SER A 153 17.05 4.31 -7.76
N ASP A 154 16.75 4.47 -9.04
CA ASP A 154 16.46 5.77 -9.66
C ASP A 154 15.59 5.64 -10.91
N TRP A 155 15.13 6.78 -11.44
CA TRP A 155 14.24 6.82 -12.61
C TRP A 155 14.85 6.27 -13.89
N LYS A 156 16.15 6.41 -14.08
CA LYS A 156 16.85 5.89 -15.28
C LYS A 156 16.84 4.37 -15.27
N ILE A 157 17.20 3.78 -14.14
CA ILE A 157 17.16 2.32 -13.95
C ILE A 157 15.73 1.80 -14.07
N PHE A 158 14.73 2.53 -13.53
CA PHE A 158 13.32 2.19 -13.68
C PHE A 158 12.90 2.12 -15.16
N LEU A 159 13.28 3.11 -15.98
CA LEU A 159 13.00 3.13 -17.41
C LEU A 159 13.73 1.98 -18.15
N GLU A 160 15.01 1.77 -17.86
CA GLU A 160 15.79 0.69 -18.46
C GLU A 160 15.17 -0.68 -18.13
N PHE A 161 14.72 -0.87 -16.88
CA PHE A 161 14.05 -2.08 -16.44
C PHE A 161 12.72 -2.30 -17.16
N TYR A 162 11.91 -1.26 -17.31
CA TYR A 162 10.67 -1.31 -18.08
C TYR A 162 10.92 -1.75 -19.54
N HIS A 163 11.85 -1.10 -20.23
CA HIS A 163 12.17 -1.42 -21.62
C HIS A 163 12.83 -2.78 -21.83
N LYS A 164 13.35 -3.37 -20.78
CA LYS A 164 13.91 -4.74 -20.80
C LYS A 164 12.81 -5.80 -20.94
N ASN A 165 11.56 -5.44 -20.67
CA ASN A 165 10.42 -6.38 -20.61
C ASN A 165 10.74 -7.60 -19.73
N PRO A 166 10.96 -7.41 -18.43
CA PRO A 166 11.40 -8.48 -17.55
C PRO A 166 10.40 -9.63 -17.55
N ARG A 167 10.89 -10.87 -17.50
CA ARG A 167 10.01 -12.01 -17.32
C ARG A 167 9.50 -12.04 -15.89
N CYS A 168 8.19 -11.96 -15.76
CA CYS A 168 7.48 -12.03 -14.49
C CYS A 168 6.48 -13.18 -14.49
N ARG A 169 6.18 -13.69 -13.30
CA ARG A 169 5.08 -14.60 -13.10
C ARG A 169 4.20 -14.17 -11.93
N LEU A 170 2.90 -14.32 -12.13
CA LEU A 170 1.90 -14.20 -11.09
C LEU A 170 1.72 -15.60 -10.50
N ILE A 171 1.84 -15.71 -9.19
CA ILE A 171 1.74 -16.99 -8.48
C ILE A 171 0.70 -16.91 -7.37
N THR A 172 0.08 -18.03 -7.03
CA THR A 172 -0.60 -18.22 -5.76
C THR A 172 0.13 -19.26 -4.93
N ILE A 173 0.07 -19.12 -3.62
CA ILE A 173 0.74 -19.99 -2.65
C ILE A 173 -0.31 -20.47 -1.67
N ASP A 174 -0.52 -21.76 -1.61
CA ASP A 174 -1.37 -22.41 -0.62
C ASP A 174 -0.70 -22.32 0.76
N LEU A 175 -1.41 -21.79 1.74
CA LEU A 175 -0.86 -21.49 3.08
C LEU A 175 -0.76 -22.71 4.00
N GLU A 176 -1.45 -23.80 3.67
CA GLU A 176 -1.36 -25.07 4.42
C GLU A 176 -0.15 -25.89 3.95
N THR A 177 0.02 -26.02 2.64
CA THR A 177 1.03 -26.89 2.04
C THR A 177 2.32 -26.17 1.65
N GLY A 178 2.29 -24.85 1.47
CA GLY A 178 3.38 -24.06 0.91
C GLY A 178 3.59 -24.25 -0.59
N ASN A 179 2.71 -24.96 -1.29
CA ASN A 179 2.82 -25.17 -2.73
C ASN A 179 2.46 -23.90 -3.48
N ALA A 180 3.29 -23.55 -4.46
CA ALA A 180 3.02 -22.45 -5.36
C ALA A 180 2.51 -22.94 -6.71
N GLU A 181 1.51 -22.25 -7.26
CA GLU A 181 0.99 -22.43 -8.60
C GLU A 181 1.22 -21.18 -9.44
N VAL A 182 1.69 -21.35 -10.67
CA VAL A 182 1.91 -20.26 -11.61
C VAL A 182 0.61 -20.01 -12.39
N ILE A 183 0.02 -18.83 -12.16
CA ILE A 183 -1.22 -18.39 -12.83
C ILE A 183 -0.90 -17.76 -14.19
N LEU A 184 0.19 -17.00 -14.25
CA LEU A 184 0.61 -16.28 -15.46
C LEU A 184 2.14 -16.21 -15.51
N ASP A 185 2.72 -16.42 -16.70
CA ASP A 185 4.18 -16.30 -16.95
C ASP A 185 4.38 -15.60 -18.28
N ARG A 186 5.01 -14.41 -18.27
CA ARG A 186 5.23 -13.61 -19.49
C ARG A 186 6.39 -12.62 -19.36
N ASN A 187 6.86 -12.13 -20.51
CA ASN A 187 7.85 -11.05 -20.60
C ASN A 187 7.14 -9.68 -20.54
N THR A 188 6.62 -9.36 -19.35
CA THR A 188 5.99 -8.08 -19.03
C THR A 188 6.19 -7.83 -17.55
N TRP A 189 6.56 -6.61 -17.19
CA TRP A 189 6.69 -6.25 -15.79
C TRP A 189 5.32 -6.25 -15.10
N LEU A 190 5.10 -7.18 -14.18
CA LEU A 190 3.87 -7.33 -13.42
C LEU A 190 4.05 -6.78 -12.00
N GLY A 191 3.00 -6.24 -11.43
CA GLY A 191 2.99 -5.74 -10.05
C GLY A 191 1.61 -5.75 -9.41
N HIS A 192 1.54 -5.37 -8.15
CA HIS A 192 0.35 -5.12 -7.34
C HIS A 192 -0.74 -6.22 -7.43
N PRO A 193 -0.40 -7.49 -7.22
CA PRO A 193 -1.40 -8.55 -7.25
C PRO A 193 -2.30 -8.46 -6.02
N ILE A 194 -3.62 -8.45 -6.20
CA ILE A 194 -4.59 -8.27 -5.12
C ILE A 194 -5.80 -9.17 -5.37
N PHE A 195 -6.11 -10.09 -4.44
CA PHE A 195 -7.39 -10.81 -4.46
C PHE A 195 -8.56 -9.85 -4.28
N ARG A 196 -9.66 -10.10 -4.99
CA ARG A 196 -10.93 -9.40 -4.75
C ARG A 196 -11.44 -9.77 -3.35
N PRO A 197 -11.74 -8.79 -2.47
CA PRO A 197 -12.37 -9.09 -1.18
C PRO A 197 -13.68 -9.86 -1.35
N ASN A 198 -13.92 -10.80 -0.44
CA ASN A 198 -15.09 -11.70 -0.44
C ASN A 198 -15.24 -12.58 -1.71
N ASN A 199 -14.16 -12.72 -2.48
CA ASN A 199 -14.11 -13.55 -3.67
C ASN A 199 -12.68 -14.08 -3.84
N ASN A 200 -12.47 -15.38 -3.67
CA ASN A 200 -11.15 -16.01 -3.74
C ASN A 200 -10.73 -16.36 -5.18
N ASP A 201 -11.57 -16.09 -6.17
CA ASP A 201 -11.32 -16.47 -7.56
C ASP A 201 -10.77 -15.34 -8.42
N THR A 202 -11.16 -14.09 -8.13
CA THR A 202 -10.73 -12.94 -8.96
C THR A 202 -9.48 -12.27 -8.38
N ILE A 203 -8.45 -12.14 -9.21
CA ILE A 203 -7.20 -11.45 -8.90
C ILE A 203 -7.07 -10.23 -9.81
N ALA A 204 -6.86 -9.04 -9.24
CA ALA A 204 -6.41 -7.87 -9.96
C ALA A 204 -4.88 -7.80 -9.91
N PHE A 205 -4.25 -7.33 -10.97
CA PHE A 205 -2.80 -7.07 -11.04
C PHE A 205 -2.52 -5.94 -12.02
N CYS A 206 -1.31 -5.41 -12.03
CA CYS A 206 -0.97 -4.36 -12.96
C CYS A 206 0.20 -4.73 -13.88
N HIS A 207 0.23 -4.09 -15.04
CA HIS A 207 1.43 -3.90 -15.83
C HIS A 207 2.17 -2.68 -15.28
N GLU A 208 3.32 -2.93 -14.69
CA GLU A 208 4.17 -1.88 -14.12
C GLU A 208 4.91 -1.10 -15.20
N GLY A 209 5.30 0.11 -14.86
CA GLY A 209 6.10 0.96 -15.73
C GLY A 209 5.77 2.44 -15.60
N PRO A 210 6.40 3.29 -16.42
CA PRO A 210 6.04 4.70 -16.50
C PRO A 210 4.59 4.83 -16.92
N HIS A 211 3.81 5.60 -16.16
CA HIS A 211 2.36 5.67 -16.31
C HIS A 211 1.91 6.12 -17.72
N ASP A 212 2.74 6.88 -18.42
CA ASP A 212 2.48 7.38 -19.78
C ASP A 212 2.97 6.47 -20.91
N LEU A 213 3.66 5.38 -20.57
CA LEU A 213 4.13 4.37 -21.53
C LEU A 213 3.35 3.05 -21.45
N VAL A 214 2.56 2.87 -20.41
CA VAL A 214 1.70 1.70 -20.23
C VAL A 214 0.33 2.00 -20.82
N ASP A 215 -0.11 1.22 -21.79
CA ASP A 215 -1.39 1.41 -22.51
C ASP A 215 -2.61 0.80 -21.81
N ALA A 216 -2.39 -0.14 -20.91
CA ALA A 216 -3.39 -0.70 -20.00
C ALA A 216 -2.70 -1.16 -18.72
N ARG A 217 -2.83 -0.37 -17.65
CA ARG A 217 -2.17 -0.68 -16.38
C ARG A 217 -2.84 -1.83 -15.65
N MET A 218 -4.18 -1.78 -15.51
CA MET A 218 -4.90 -2.69 -14.63
C MET A 218 -5.52 -3.85 -15.39
N TRP A 219 -5.32 -5.04 -14.87
CA TRP A 219 -5.79 -6.30 -15.41
C TRP A 219 -6.48 -7.13 -14.34
N MET A 220 -7.35 -8.04 -14.76
CA MET A 220 -7.96 -9.07 -13.92
C MET A 220 -7.77 -10.44 -14.55
N ILE A 221 -7.69 -11.45 -13.70
CA ILE A 221 -7.59 -12.86 -14.10
C ILE A 221 -8.27 -13.72 -13.03
N ASN A 222 -8.84 -14.85 -13.41
CA ASN A 222 -9.32 -15.81 -12.45
C ASN A 222 -8.15 -16.59 -11.81
N ARG A 223 -8.36 -17.09 -10.60
CA ARG A 223 -7.39 -17.90 -9.84
C ARG A 223 -6.84 -19.08 -10.65
N ASP A 224 -7.63 -19.67 -11.57
CA ASP A 224 -7.24 -20.77 -12.44
C ASP A 224 -6.52 -20.33 -13.73
N GLY A 225 -6.21 -19.04 -13.88
CA GLY A 225 -5.56 -18.49 -15.07
C GLY A 225 -6.49 -18.18 -16.24
N THR A 226 -7.79 -18.44 -16.09
CA THR A 226 -8.77 -18.10 -17.13
C THR A 226 -9.26 -16.66 -17.05
N ASN A 227 -9.99 -16.20 -18.07
CA ASN A 227 -10.69 -14.92 -18.09
C ASN A 227 -9.78 -13.72 -17.83
N GLU A 228 -8.54 -13.76 -18.36
CA GLU A 228 -7.67 -12.59 -18.33
C GLU A 228 -8.27 -11.46 -19.17
N ARG A 229 -8.36 -10.25 -18.56
CA ARG A 229 -8.93 -9.08 -19.24
C ARG A 229 -8.37 -7.77 -18.72
N LYS A 230 -8.35 -6.76 -19.58
CA LYS A 230 -8.08 -5.39 -19.20
C LYS A 230 -9.23 -4.83 -18.37
N VAL A 231 -8.92 -4.08 -17.33
CA VAL A 231 -9.91 -3.32 -16.54
C VAL A 231 -10.24 -2.01 -17.25
N HIS A 232 -9.22 -1.34 -17.76
CA HIS A 232 -9.33 -0.06 -18.46
C HIS A 232 -8.24 0.05 -19.52
N GLU A 233 -8.63 0.43 -20.73
CA GLU A 233 -7.68 0.76 -21.80
C GLU A 233 -7.47 2.27 -21.81
N HIS A 234 -6.19 2.69 -21.67
CA HIS A 234 -5.86 4.10 -21.61
C HIS A 234 -6.18 4.83 -22.90
N GLN A 235 -6.76 6.01 -22.80
CA GLN A 235 -6.82 6.94 -23.91
C GLN A 235 -5.43 7.54 -24.18
N LEU A 236 -5.22 8.10 -25.35
CA LEU A 236 -3.95 8.75 -25.69
C LEU A 236 -3.61 9.86 -24.66
N GLY A 237 -2.50 9.69 -23.95
CA GLY A 237 -2.04 10.61 -22.91
C GLY A 237 -2.71 10.42 -21.55
N GLU A 238 -3.58 9.42 -21.39
CA GLU A 238 -4.11 9.02 -20.10
C GLU A 238 -3.09 8.17 -19.33
N SER A 239 -3.12 8.31 -18.03
CA SER A 239 -2.38 7.48 -17.09
C SER A 239 -3.30 7.02 -15.98
N CYS A 240 -3.17 5.75 -15.58
CA CYS A 240 -3.88 5.17 -14.44
C CYS A 240 -2.90 4.63 -13.42
N THR A 241 -3.26 4.70 -12.13
CA THR A 241 -2.35 4.30 -11.05
C THR A 241 -3.10 4.07 -9.73
N HIS A 242 -2.40 3.50 -8.75
CA HIS A 242 -2.84 3.34 -7.36
C HIS A 242 -4.18 2.62 -7.25
N GLU A 243 -4.27 1.50 -7.97
CA GLU A 243 -5.41 0.60 -7.95
C GLU A 243 -5.53 -0.13 -6.61
N PHE A 244 -6.75 -0.28 -6.13
CA PHE A 244 -7.10 -1.03 -4.93
C PHE A 244 -8.55 -1.50 -5.00
N TRP A 245 -8.85 -2.62 -4.34
CA TRP A 245 -10.25 -3.02 -4.16
C TRP A 245 -10.93 -2.16 -3.10
N ILE A 246 -12.16 -1.70 -3.38
CA ILE A 246 -13.06 -1.24 -2.32
C ILE A 246 -13.20 -2.40 -1.34
N PRO A 247 -13.03 -2.20 -0.01
CA PRO A 247 -12.93 -3.31 0.93
C PRO A 247 -14.14 -4.26 0.99
N ASP A 248 -15.32 -3.83 0.53
CA ASP A 248 -16.50 -4.71 0.38
C ASP A 248 -16.44 -5.61 -0.87
N GLY A 249 -15.42 -5.47 -1.71
CA GLY A 249 -15.24 -6.24 -2.94
C GLY A 249 -16.12 -5.80 -4.11
N SER A 250 -16.86 -4.70 -3.99
CA SER A 250 -17.82 -4.25 -5.01
C SER A 250 -17.16 -3.74 -6.28
N ALA A 251 -15.97 -3.16 -6.20
CA ALA A 251 -15.27 -2.62 -7.36
C ALA A 251 -13.75 -2.48 -7.13
N LEU A 252 -12.98 -2.47 -8.21
CA LEU A 252 -11.61 -2.00 -8.23
C LEU A 252 -11.60 -0.50 -8.47
N ALA A 253 -11.11 0.28 -7.51
CA ALA A 253 -10.97 1.73 -7.62
C ALA A 253 -9.54 2.09 -8.03
N TYR A 254 -9.38 3.21 -8.73
CA TYR A 254 -8.10 3.68 -9.21
C TYR A 254 -8.10 5.17 -9.51
N VAL A 255 -6.90 5.75 -9.65
CA VAL A 255 -6.69 7.14 -10.04
C VAL A 255 -6.44 7.21 -11.55
N SER A 256 -7.15 8.10 -12.25
CA SER A 256 -6.93 8.42 -13.68
C SER A 256 -6.60 9.89 -13.86
N TYR A 257 -5.73 10.21 -14.82
CA TYR A 257 -5.38 11.58 -15.16
C TYR A 257 -4.78 11.69 -16.56
N MET A 258 -4.86 12.88 -17.14
CA MET A 258 -4.20 13.19 -18.41
C MET A 258 -2.80 13.76 -18.18
N LYS A 259 -1.84 13.34 -18.98
CA LYS A 259 -0.44 13.83 -18.94
C LYS A 259 -0.39 15.36 -18.98
N GLY A 260 0.36 15.95 -18.07
CA GLY A 260 0.51 17.41 -17.98
C GLY A 260 -0.63 18.14 -17.28
N GLN A 261 -1.69 17.45 -16.88
CA GLN A 261 -2.80 18.04 -16.12
C GLN A 261 -2.65 17.77 -14.61
N GLN A 262 -2.97 18.77 -13.79
CA GLN A 262 -3.03 18.62 -12.34
C GLN A 262 -4.29 17.88 -11.89
N GLN A 263 -5.36 17.97 -12.68
CA GLN A 263 -6.63 17.33 -12.38
C GLN A 263 -6.51 15.82 -12.35
N ARG A 264 -7.01 15.20 -11.28
CA ARG A 264 -7.11 13.77 -11.10
C ARG A 264 -8.57 13.35 -10.98
N TYR A 265 -8.81 12.07 -11.23
CA TYR A 265 -10.15 11.47 -11.16
C TYR A 265 -10.07 10.16 -10.39
N ILE A 266 -11.04 9.94 -9.50
CA ILE A 266 -11.33 8.63 -8.95
C ILE A 266 -12.24 7.92 -9.93
N ARG A 267 -11.85 6.76 -10.39
CA ARG A 267 -12.67 5.84 -11.18
C ARG A 267 -12.82 4.52 -10.44
N LYS A 268 -13.84 3.75 -10.82
CA LYS A 268 -14.03 2.39 -10.33
C LYS A 268 -14.56 1.49 -11.43
N TYR A 269 -14.08 0.27 -11.44
CA TYR A 269 -14.55 -0.79 -12.31
C TYR A 269 -15.27 -1.86 -11.50
N ASN A 270 -16.51 -2.17 -11.88
CA ASN A 270 -17.30 -3.25 -11.30
C ASN A 270 -17.13 -4.52 -12.15
N PRO A 271 -16.49 -5.59 -11.66
CA PRO A 271 -16.23 -6.79 -12.44
C PRO A 271 -17.46 -7.65 -12.70
N ASP A 272 -18.55 -7.45 -11.95
CA ASP A 272 -19.79 -8.22 -12.10
C ASP A 272 -20.69 -7.66 -13.20
N THR A 273 -20.56 -6.37 -13.51
CA THR A 273 -21.34 -5.68 -14.56
C THR A 273 -20.48 -5.24 -15.75
N ASP A 274 -19.16 -5.39 -15.66
CA ASP A 274 -18.19 -4.90 -16.65
C ASP A 274 -18.29 -3.38 -16.89
N GLU A 275 -18.63 -2.63 -15.82
CA GLU A 275 -18.84 -1.19 -15.87
C GLU A 275 -17.66 -0.44 -15.26
N ASP A 276 -17.03 0.43 -16.08
CA ASP A 276 -16.05 1.41 -15.65
C ASP A 276 -16.68 2.80 -15.55
N SER A 277 -16.67 3.39 -14.36
CA SER A 277 -17.39 4.63 -14.09
C SER A 277 -16.53 5.65 -13.34
N LEU A 278 -16.79 6.94 -13.65
CA LEU A 278 -16.24 8.07 -12.94
C LEU A 278 -16.92 8.21 -11.56
N VAL A 279 -16.12 8.18 -10.50
CA VAL A 279 -16.59 8.44 -9.14
C VAL A 279 -16.65 9.95 -8.88
N MET A 280 -15.52 10.65 -8.99
CA MET A 280 -15.43 12.10 -8.81
C MET A 280 -14.07 12.65 -9.25
N GLU A 281 -14.01 13.98 -9.40
CA GLU A 281 -12.75 14.70 -9.47
C GLU A 281 -12.08 14.78 -8.12
N MET A 282 -10.74 14.83 -8.12
CA MET A 282 -9.95 14.93 -6.90
C MET A 282 -8.69 15.77 -7.09
N PRO A 283 -8.07 16.29 -6.01
CA PRO A 283 -6.73 16.86 -6.06
C PRO A 283 -5.68 15.84 -6.54
N ALA A 284 -4.50 16.30 -6.86
CA ALA A 284 -3.39 15.44 -7.31
C ALA A 284 -2.86 14.57 -6.15
N CYS A 285 -3.67 13.62 -5.66
CA CYS A 285 -3.22 12.64 -4.68
C CYS A 285 -2.41 11.53 -5.35
N SER A 286 -1.35 11.09 -4.67
CA SER A 286 -0.54 9.95 -5.09
C SER A 286 -1.18 8.64 -4.66
N HIS A 287 -1.41 8.43 -3.37
CA HIS A 287 -2.04 7.22 -2.85
C HIS A 287 -3.48 7.49 -2.46
N LEU A 288 -4.35 6.53 -2.73
CA LEU A 288 -5.78 6.64 -2.49
C LEU A 288 -6.30 5.34 -1.88
N MET A 289 -7.11 5.46 -0.84
CA MET A 289 -7.87 4.34 -0.27
C MET A 289 -9.31 4.75 -0.02
N SER A 290 -10.22 3.78 0.13
CA SER A 290 -11.58 4.05 0.54
C SER A 290 -11.89 3.47 1.92
N ASN A 291 -12.98 3.95 2.52
CA ASN A 291 -13.63 3.24 3.61
C ASN A 291 -14.33 1.97 3.08
N HIS A 292 -14.91 1.18 3.97
CA HIS A 292 -15.42 -0.16 3.65
C HIS A 292 -16.36 -0.20 2.43
N ASN A 293 -17.23 0.77 2.28
CA ASN A 293 -18.28 0.80 1.23
C ASN A 293 -17.98 1.76 0.06
N GLY A 294 -16.79 2.34 -0.01
CA GLY A 294 -16.41 3.25 -1.09
C GLY A 294 -17.19 4.58 -1.15
N ILE A 295 -17.77 5.02 -0.04
CA ILE A 295 -18.43 6.32 0.06
C ILE A 295 -17.42 7.43 0.37
N LEU A 296 -16.49 7.17 1.29
CA LEU A 296 -15.38 8.06 1.60
C LEU A 296 -14.09 7.52 1.02
N TYR A 297 -13.26 8.43 0.52
CA TYR A 297 -11.90 8.15 0.08
C TYR A 297 -10.93 9.03 0.86
N VAL A 298 -9.71 8.55 1.04
CA VAL A 298 -8.60 9.30 1.64
C VAL A 298 -7.42 9.31 0.68
N GLY A 299 -6.85 10.49 0.48
CA GLY A 299 -5.68 10.68 -0.40
C GLY A 299 -4.62 11.57 0.24
N ASP A 300 -3.36 11.41 -0.16
CA ASP A 300 -2.19 12.03 0.48
C ASP A 300 -1.59 13.22 -0.28
N GLY A 301 -2.37 13.83 -1.15
CA GLY A 301 -1.81 14.92 -1.98
C GLY A 301 -0.67 14.43 -2.87
N SER A 302 0.27 15.31 -3.19
CA SER A 302 1.38 14.99 -4.07
C SER A 302 2.67 15.62 -3.59
N GLY A 303 3.78 14.90 -3.72
CA GLY A 303 5.12 15.42 -3.52
C GLY A 303 5.84 15.61 -4.85
N SER A 304 6.53 16.74 -5.02
CA SER A 304 7.60 16.82 -6.02
C SER A 304 8.87 16.34 -5.34
N PRO A 305 9.38 15.15 -5.65
CA PRO A 305 10.62 14.68 -5.03
C PRO A 305 11.74 15.65 -5.39
N VAL A 306 12.29 16.29 -4.37
CA VAL A 306 13.35 17.31 -4.54
C VAL A 306 14.60 16.71 -5.20
N ASP A 307 14.79 15.38 -5.09
CA ASP A 307 15.97 14.66 -5.53
C ASP A 307 15.83 13.97 -6.89
N VAL A 308 14.63 13.96 -7.50
CA VAL A 308 14.46 13.46 -8.86
C VAL A 308 14.65 14.64 -9.79
N LYS A 309 15.78 14.68 -10.49
CA LYS A 309 15.91 15.43 -11.73
C LYS A 309 14.97 14.80 -12.73
N ASP A 310 13.71 15.19 -12.62
CA ASP A 310 12.66 14.65 -13.43
C ASP A 310 12.89 15.08 -14.88
N THR A 311 13.05 14.09 -15.73
CA THR A 311 13.05 14.27 -17.18
C THR A 311 11.64 14.40 -17.73
N CYS A 312 10.62 14.24 -16.86
CA CYS A 312 9.23 14.47 -17.21
C CYS A 312 8.98 15.96 -17.43
N SER A 313 8.32 16.29 -18.52
CA SER A 313 8.10 17.65 -19.02
C SER A 313 7.08 18.48 -18.20
N TYR A 314 6.61 18.01 -17.06
CA TYR A 314 5.67 18.72 -16.20
C TYR A 314 6.01 18.53 -14.71
N LYS A 315 5.90 19.61 -13.95
CA LYS A 315 6.05 19.57 -12.50
C LYS A 315 4.71 19.25 -11.87
N ILE A 316 4.66 18.23 -11.02
CA ILE A 316 3.57 18.07 -10.06
C ILE A 316 3.80 19.12 -8.97
N GLU A 317 2.80 19.96 -8.69
CA GLU A 317 2.88 20.89 -7.57
C GLU A 317 2.87 20.11 -6.26
N ASN A 318 3.67 20.59 -5.30
CA ASN A 318 3.66 20.00 -3.97
C ASN A 318 2.33 20.31 -3.28
N ASP A 319 1.60 19.27 -2.93
CA ASP A 319 0.35 19.34 -2.20
C ASP A 319 0.47 18.53 -0.89
N PRO A 320 0.70 19.21 0.24
CA PRO A 320 1.04 18.55 1.51
C PRO A 320 -0.19 18.09 2.31
N TRP A 321 -1.38 18.00 1.72
CA TRP A 321 -2.60 17.71 2.44
C TRP A 321 -3.01 16.23 2.39
N ILE A 322 -3.48 15.71 3.53
CA ILE A 322 -4.36 14.55 3.55
C ILE A 322 -5.78 15.04 3.27
N TYR A 323 -6.45 14.43 2.31
CA TYR A 323 -7.81 14.75 1.90
C TYR A 323 -8.78 13.65 2.28
N ILE A 324 -9.99 14.04 2.71
CA ILE A 324 -11.18 13.15 2.71
C ILE A 324 -12.08 13.59 1.58
N LEU A 325 -12.45 12.64 0.73
CA LEU A 325 -13.28 12.88 -0.45
C LEU A 325 -14.57 12.06 -0.31
N SER A 326 -15.72 12.71 -0.44
CA SER A 326 -17.02 12.05 -0.36
C SER A 326 -17.59 11.84 -1.77
N SER A 327 -17.73 10.57 -2.17
CA SER A 327 -18.32 10.21 -3.45
C SER A 327 -19.83 10.53 -3.55
N LYS A 328 -20.51 10.59 -2.40
CA LYS A 328 -21.96 10.84 -2.32
C LYS A 328 -22.33 12.29 -2.66
N ASN A 329 -21.63 13.27 -2.10
CA ASN A 329 -21.90 14.69 -2.30
C ASN A 329 -20.82 15.44 -3.08
N LYS A 330 -19.79 14.73 -3.55
CA LYS A 330 -18.64 15.24 -4.30
C LYS A 330 -17.82 16.29 -3.56
N LYS A 331 -17.87 16.29 -2.21
CA LYS A 331 -17.09 17.22 -1.39
C LYS A 331 -15.67 16.72 -1.15
N ILE A 332 -14.76 17.68 -1.12
CA ILE A 332 -13.34 17.49 -0.84
C ILE A 332 -13.01 18.26 0.44
N HIS A 333 -12.51 17.56 1.45
CA HIS A 333 -12.15 18.12 2.74
C HIS A 333 -10.64 17.99 2.95
N LYS A 334 -9.97 19.09 3.28
CA LYS A 334 -8.60 19.09 3.78
C LYS A 334 -8.61 18.63 5.22
N LEU A 335 -8.05 17.45 5.50
CA LEU A 335 -8.07 16.89 6.85
C LEU A 335 -6.91 17.44 7.68
N VAL A 336 -5.68 17.21 7.25
CA VAL A 336 -4.46 17.69 7.95
C VAL A 336 -3.36 17.95 6.94
N LYS A 337 -2.42 18.83 7.31
CA LYS A 337 -1.24 19.13 6.51
C LYS A 337 -0.07 18.26 6.96
N HIS A 338 0.24 17.22 6.21
CA HIS A 338 1.29 16.26 6.59
C HIS A 338 2.71 16.80 6.37
N ASN A 339 2.95 17.65 5.37
CA ASN A 339 4.27 18.23 5.04
C ASN A 339 5.39 17.17 4.86
N SER A 340 5.07 15.95 4.52
CA SER A 340 6.04 14.87 4.30
C SER A 340 6.98 15.23 3.15
N SER A 341 8.26 14.86 3.25
CA SER A 341 9.29 15.30 2.30
C SER A 341 9.25 14.57 0.96
N TRP A 342 8.67 13.38 0.91
CA TRP A 342 8.69 12.46 -0.25
C TRP A 342 10.11 12.07 -0.70
N ARG A 343 11.11 12.23 0.16
CA ARG A 343 12.51 11.95 -0.15
C ARG A 343 12.82 10.46 -0.02
N VAL A 344 13.90 10.06 -0.66
CA VAL A 344 14.51 8.76 -0.38
C VAL A 344 15.14 8.81 1.01
N GLN A 345 14.71 7.91 1.90
CA GLN A 345 15.24 7.75 3.26
C GLN A 345 15.88 6.37 3.38
N LYS A 346 17.16 6.31 3.72
CA LYS A 346 17.91 5.04 3.84
C LYS A 346 17.75 4.09 2.62
N GLY A 347 17.71 4.68 1.42
CA GLY A 347 17.55 3.93 0.16
C GLY A 347 16.10 3.56 -0.20
N ASP A 348 15.13 3.94 0.62
CA ASP A 348 13.72 3.64 0.42
C ASP A 348 12.89 4.94 0.39
N ARG A 349 12.14 5.15 -0.68
CA ARG A 349 11.21 6.31 -0.79
C ARG A 349 9.93 6.10 -0.01
N GLN A 350 9.46 4.87 0.07
CA GLN A 350 8.12 4.56 0.54
C GLN A 350 7.95 4.89 2.04
N VAL A 351 9.04 4.89 2.81
CA VAL A 351 9.01 5.19 4.25
C VAL A 351 8.60 6.64 4.56
N THR A 352 8.81 7.58 3.61
CA THR A 352 8.43 9.00 3.75
C THR A 352 7.09 9.32 3.08
N HIS A 353 6.49 8.35 2.36
CA HIS A 353 5.17 8.55 1.75
C HIS A 353 4.08 8.39 2.81
N PRO A 354 3.05 9.26 2.83
CA PRO A 354 2.00 9.19 3.84
C PRO A 354 1.18 7.89 3.81
N HIS A 355 0.86 7.36 2.63
CA HIS A 355 0.07 6.12 2.48
C HIS A 355 -1.19 6.09 3.36
N PRO A 356 -2.09 7.06 3.31
CA PRO A 356 -3.18 7.17 4.26
C PRO A 356 -4.18 6.03 4.13
N SER A 357 -4.74 5.59 5.26
CA SER A 357 -5.87 4.66 5.28
C SER A 357 -6.78 4.92 6.48
N PHE A 358 -8.05 4.56 6.35
CA PHE A 358 -9.02 4.65 7.44
C PHE A 358 -8.72 3.65 8.55
N SER A 359 -9.01 4.04 9.81
CA SER A 359 -9.21 3.08 10.89
C SER A 359 -10.48 2.25 10.62
N PRO A 360 -10.60 1.01 11.18
CA PRO A 360 -11.77 0.15 10.93
C PRO A 360 -13.11 0.78 11.30
N ASP A 361 -13.13 1.69 12.29
CA ASP A 361 -14.32 2.43 12.70
C ASP A 361 -14.56 3.75 11.93
N ASN A 362 -13.72 4.05 10.92
CA ASN A 362 -13.71 5.26 10.11
C ASN A 362 -13.50 6.58 10.89
N LYS A 363 -13.09 6.54 12.17
CA LYS A 363 -12.94 7.77 12.95
C LYS A 363 -11.62 8.46 12.77
N TYR A 364 -10.61 7.74 12.28
CA TYR A 364 -9.26 8.23 12.09
C TYR A 364 -8.70 7.86 10.72
N VAL A 365 -7.72 8.65 10.30
CA VAL A 365 -6.80 8.33 9.19
C VAL A 365 -5.42 8.08 9.75
N LEU A 366 -4.88 6.88 9.53
CA LEU A 366 -3.48 6.56 9.81
C LEU A 366 -2.61 6.99 8.62
N TYR A 367 -1.47 7.63 8.88
CA TYR A 367 -0.49 8.00 7.86
C TYR A 367 0.94 8.05 8.43
N SER A 368 1.94 7.98 7.54
CA SER A 368 3.36 8.24 7.86
C SER A 368 3.74 9.66 7.49
N CYS A 369 4.69 10.26 8.21
CA CYS A 369 5.22 11.59 7.91
C CYS A 369 6.61 11.76 8.52
N ASP A 370 7.52 12.47 7.80
CA ASP A 370 8.87 12.80 8.24
C ASP A 370 9.10 14.30 8.44
N ALA A 371 8.02 15.09 8.56
CA ALA A 371 8.12 16.55 8.71
C ALA A 371 8.83 17.01 10.00
N GLU A 372 8.80 16.20 11.06
CA GLU A 372 9.39 16.51 12.36
C GLU A 372 10.74 15.79 12.60
N GLY A 373 11.28 15.04 11.64
CA GLY A 373 12.52 14.28 11.79
C GLY A 373 12.56 13.00 10.98
N GLU A 374 12.79 11.86 11.64
CA GLU A 374 12.62 10.55 11.01
C GLU A 374 11.15 10.26 10.74
N PRO A 375 10.82 9.42 9.72
CA PRO A 375 9.45 9.02 9.47
C PRO A 375 8.78 8.44 10.73
N ALA A 376 7.59 8.95 11.05
CA ALA A 376 6.80 8.58 12.21
C ALA A 376 5.34 8.33 11.82
N LEU A 377 4.57 7.63 12.67
CA LEU A 377 3.17 7.36 12.44
C LEU A 377 2.29 8.37 13.16
N TYR A 378 1.23 8.78 12.45
CA TYR A 378 0.24 9.72 12.93
C TYR A 378 -1.17 9.20 12.66
N MET A 379 -2.11 9.57 13.52
CA MET A 379 -3.54 9.39 13.30
C MET A 379 -4.25 10.75 13.35
N ALA A 380 -4.91 11.12 12.27
CA ALA A 380 -5.75 12.32 12.22
C ALA A 380 -7.22 11.94 12.47
N LYS A 381 -7.87 12.65 13.38
CA LYS A 381 -9.28 12.43 13.67
C LYS A 381 -10.15 13.01 12.55
N ILE A 382 -11.14 12.24 12.11
CA ILE A 382 -12.10 12.69 11.11
C ILE A 382 -13.23 13.43 11.83
N PRO A 383 -13.53 14.69 11.42
CA PRO A 383 -14.65 15.46 11.99
C PRO A 383 -16.01 14.75 11.84
N GLU A 384 -16.87 14.82 12.86
CA GLU A 384 -18.18 14.17 12.88
C GLU A 384 -19.09 14.60 11.70
N GLU A 385 -19.01 15.86 11.28
CA GLU A 385 -19.75 16.36 10.12
C GLU A 385 -19.37 15.69 8.79
N ILE A 386 -18.16 15.10 8.68
CA ILE A 386 -17.75 14.30 7.53
C ILE A 386 -18.30 12.88 7.67
N LEU A 387 -18.24 12.30 8.88
CA LEU A 387 -18.74 10.95 9.15
C LEU A 387 -20.26 10.81 8.94
N THR A 388 -21.01 11.83 9.27
CA THR A 388 -22.47 11.85 9.07
C THR A 388 -22.90 11.91 7.59
N GLN A 389 -21.96 12.08 6.66
CA GLN A 389 -22.21 12.10 5.21
C GLN A 389 -22.11 10.71 4.55
N GLN A 390 -21.83 9.67 5.33
CA GLN A 390 -21.73 8.28 4.86
C GLN A 390 -23.07 7.66 4.42
#